data_41d2f9865e950a3deb317c39ce2ff421
#
_entry.id   41d2f9865e950a3deb317c39ce2ff421
#
_cell.length_a   1.000
_cell.length_b   1.000
_cell.length_c   1.000
_cell.angle_alpha   90.00
_cell.angle_beta   90.00
_cell.angle_gamma   90.00
#
_symmetry.space_group_name_H-M   'P 1'
#
loop_
_entity.id
_entity.type
_entity.pdbx_description
1 polymer ?
#
loop_
_entity_poly.entity_id
_entity_poly.type
_entity_poly.pdbx_seq_one_letter_code
_entity_poly.pdbx_strand_id
1 'polypeptide(L)'
;MSDILNTIIATKHREVAAQQALTPLAELAAAARDAAPSRDFVGAIRAKLAAGLPAVIAEVKKASPSKGVIRADFDPAAIAASYAAHGAACLSVLTDRDYFQGCPAYLQAARAACALPVLRK
;
A
#
# COMPACT_ATOMS: atom_id res chain seq x y z
N MET A 1 9.70 -2.63 23.01
CA MET A 1 8.66 -2.58 21.98
C MET A 1 7.46 -1.85 22.56
N SER A 2 6.82 -0.94 21.83
CA SER A 2 5.68 -0.19 22.34
C SER A 2 4.43 -1.08 22.44
N ASP A 3 3.53 -0.76 23.38
CA ASP A 3 2.27 -1.50 23.56
C ASP A 3 1.41 -1.46 22.29
N ILE A 4 1.41 -0.33 21.57
CA ILE A 4 0.65 -0.21 20.33
C ILE A 4 1.17 -1.18 19.25
N LEU A 5 2.48 -1.36 19.12
CA LEU A 5 3.05 -2.30 18.16
C LEU A 5 2.64 -3.74 18.50
N ASN A 6 2.71 -4.13 19.78
CA ASN A 6 2.28 -5.45 20.22
C ASN A 6 0.79 -5.68 19.93
N THR A 7 -0.03 -4.67 20.14
CA THR A 7 -1.46 -4.70 19.84
C THR A 7 -1.72 -4.90 18.35
N ILE A 8 -1.01 -4.17 17.49
CA ILE A 8 -1.13 -4.30 16.05
C ILE A 8 -0.70 -5.71 15.59
N ILE A 9 0.42 -6.22 16.10
CA ILE A 9 0.92 -7.56 15.77
C ILE A 9 -0.12 -8.63 16.17
N ALA A 10 -0.69 -8.55 17.36
CA ALA A 10 -1.72 -9.47 17.80
C ALA A 10 -2.95 -9.45 16.89
N THR A 11 -3.36 -8.27 16.44
CA THR A 11 -4.44 -8.11 15.47
C THR A 11 -4.09 -8.74 14.13
N LYS A 12 -2.87 -8.53 13.63
CA LYS A 12 -2.42 -9.14 12.37
C LYS A 12 -2.41 -10.66 12.43
N HIS A 13 -2.00 -11.26 13.54
CA HIS A 13 -2.09 -12.73 13.70
C HIS A 13 -3.53 -13.23 13.57
N ARG A 14 -4.49 -12.54 14.18
CA ARG A 14 -5.91 -12.90 14.04
C ARG A 14 -6.43 -12.73 12.61
N GLU A 15 -6.07 -11.63 11.96
CA GLU A 15 -6.47 -11.34 10.57
C GLU A 15 -5.90 -12.39 9.61
N VAL A 16 -4.62 -12.75 9.76
CA VAL A 16 -3.97 -13.77 8.92
C VAL A 16 -4.66 -15.12 9.10
N ALA A 17 -4.92 -15.55 10.35
CA ALA A 17 -5.62 -16.80 10.61
C ALA A 17 -7.02 -16.82 9.97
N ALA A 18 -7.77 -15.73 10.08
CA ALA A 18 -9.10 -15.61 9.49
C ALA A 18 -9.04 -15.67 7.95
N GLN A 19 -8.08 -14.99 7.34
CA GLN A 19 -7.90 -15.00 5.88
C GLN A 19 -7.45 -16.36 5.36
N GLN A 20 -6.58 -17.07 6.07
CA GLN A 20 -6.16 -18.43 5.71
C GLN A 20 -7.33 -19.44 5.75
N ALA A 21 -8.29 -19.24 6.66
CA ALA A 21 -9.49 -20.06 6.71
C ALA A 21 -10.41 -19.82 5.51
N LEU A 22 -10.48 -18.59 5.00
CA LEU A 22 -11.29 -18.22 3.82
C LEU A 22 -10.59 -18.59 2.51
N THR A 23 -9.30 -18.30 2.41
CA THR A 23 -8.50 -18.54 1.20
C THR A 23 -7.20 -19.23 1.61
N PRO A 24 -7.12 -20.56 1.53
CA PRO A 24 -5.89 -21.31 1.86
C PRO A 24 -4.69 -20.83 1.04
N LEU A 25 -3.50 -20.94 1.61
CA LEU A 25 -2.27 -20.45 0.99
C LEU A 25 -2.05 -20.99 -0.43
N ALA A 26 -2.34 -22.27 -0.67
CA ALA A 26 -2.19 -22.88 -2.00
C ALA A 26 -3.10 -22.23 -3.04
N GLU A 27 -4.33 -21.88 -2.65
CA GLU A 27 -5.30 -21.19 -3.51
C GLU A 27 -4.85 -19.75 -3.80
N LEU A 28 -4.41 -19.03 -2.77
CA LEU A 28 -3.90 -17.68 -2.93
C LEU A 28 -2.64 -17.65 -3.80
N ALA A 29 -1.74 -18.61 -3.63
CA ALA A 29 -0.54 -18.74 -4.46
C ALA A 29 -0.88 -19.01 -5.93
N ALA A 30 -1.89 -19.84 -6.20
CA ALA A 30 -2.38 -20.07 -7.56
C ALA A 30 -2.94 -18.78 -8.19
N ALA A 31 -3.80 -18.08 -7.46
CA ALA A 31 -4.35 -16.80 -7.91
C ALA A 31 -3.24 -15.76 -8.18
N ALA A 32 -2.21 -15.73 -7.35
CA ALA A 32 -1.07 -14.82 -7.54
C ALA A 32 -0.27 -15.15 -8.82
N ARG A 33 -0.12 -16.44 -9.16
CA ARG A 33 0.55 -16.83 -10.41
C ARG A 33 -0.24 -16.45 -11.65
N ASP A 34 -1.57 -16.46 -11.56
CA ASP A 34 -2.46 -16.14 -12.67
C ASP A 34 -2.72 -14.63 -12.80
N ALA A 35 -2.35 -13.85 -11.80
CA ALA A 35 -2.49 -12.40 -11.84
C ALA A 35 -1.54 -11.75 -12.85
N ALA A 36 -1.91 -10.58 -13.35
CA ALA A 36 -1.02 -9.77 -14.19
C ALA A 36 0.27 -9.45 -13.43
N PRO A 37 1.43 -9.37 -14.12
CA PRO A 37 2.70 -9.03 -13.49
C PRO A 37 2.63 -7.71 -12.72
N SER A 38 3.29 -7.65 -11.57
CA SER A 38 3.44 -6.39 -10.84
C SER A 38 4.35 -5.43 -11.61
N ARG A 39 4.12 -4.13 -11.44
CA ARG A 39 4.99 -3.09 -11.98
C ARG A 39 6.32 -3.12 -11.22
N ASP A 40 7.41 -2.77 -11.91
CA ASP A 40 8.77 -2.86 -11.35
C ASP A 40 9.05 -1.73 -10.35
N PHE A 41 8.81 -2.00 -9.08
CA PHE A 41 8.98 -1.04 -7.98
C PHE A 41 10.44 -0.61 -7.83
N VAL A 42 11.36 -1.56 -7.77
CA VAL A 42 12.79 -1.28 -7.62
C VAL A 42 13.34 -0.59 -8.88
N GLY A 43 12.93 -1.04 -10.06
CA GLY A 43 13.33 -0.45 -11.32
C GLY A 43 12.90 1.02 -11.45
N ALA A 44 11.71 1.37 -10.97
CA ALA A 44 11.23 2.76 -10.97
C ALA A 44 12.11 3.66 -10.08
N ILE A 45 12.54 3.16 -8.91
CA ILE A 45 13.47 3.87 -8.03
C ILE A 45 14.83 4.05 -8.73
N ARG A 46 15.38 2.98 -9.28
CA ARG A 46 16.67 3.01 -9.98
C ARG A 46 16.66 3.96 -11.19
N ALA A 47 15.56 4.00 -11.94
CA ALA A 47 15.41 4.89 -13.09
C ALA A 47 15.50 6.37 -12.68
N LYS A 48 14.85 6.76 -11.58
CA LYS A 48 14.97 8.12 -11.05
C LYS A 48 16.40 8.46 -10.67
N LEU A 49 17.07 7.56 -9.93
CA LEU A 49 18.46 7.76 -9.51
C LEU A 49 19.42 7.85 -10.71
N ALA A 50 19.23 7.00 -11.72
CA ALA A 50 20.04 7.05 -12.94
C ALA A 50 19.86 8.35 -13.72
N ALA A 51 18.69 8.97 -13.64
CA ALA A 51 18.40 10.26 -14.25
C ALA A 51 18.89 11.47 -13.40
N GLY A 52 19.54 11.22 -12.26
CA GLY A 52 20.00 12.27 -11.34
C GLY A 52 18.87 12.94 -10.56
N LEU A 53 17.70 12.29 -10.47
CA LEU A 53 16.52 12.80 -9.77
C LEU A 53 16.34 12.10 -8.42
N PRO A 54 15.66 12.75 -7.45
CA PRO A 54 15.27 12.07 -6.23
C PRO A 54 14.25 10.97 -6.53
N ALA A 55 14.42 9.81 -5.89
CA ALA A 55 13.50 8.68 -6.01
C ALA A 55 12.60 8.67 -4.77
N VAL A 56 11.37 9.17 -4.92
CA VAL A 56 10.42 9.31 -3.82
C VAL A 56 9.43 8.16 -3.83
N ILE A 57 9.33 7.47 -2.69
CA ILE A 57 8.22 6.57 -2.38
C ILE A 57 7.15 7.42 -1.71
N ALA A 58 6.08 7.72 -2.41
CA ALA A 58 5.02 8.57 -1.90
C ALA A 58 3.95 7.72 -1.19
N GLU A 59 3.64 8.05 0.05
CA GLU A 59 2.72 7.28 0.87
C GLU A 59 1.29 7.84 0.78
N VAL A 60 0.32 6.93 0.57
CA VAL A 60 -1.11 7.21 0.60
C VAL A 60 -1.67 6.68 1.92
N LYS A 61 -1.94 7.60 2.85
CA LYS A 61 -2.32 7.28 4.23
C LYS A 61 -3.41 8.22 4.73
N LYS A 62 -4.54 7.65 5.18
CA LYS A 62 -5.66 8.40 5.74
C LYS A 62 -5.47 8.73 7.21
N ALA A 63 -5.01 7.77 7.99
CA ALA A 63 -4.91 7.86 9.45
C ALA A 63 -3.73 7.06 9.98
N SER A 64 -3.32 7.32 11.21
CA SER A 64 -2.34 6.53 11.94
C SER A 64 -2.69 6.47 13.42
N PRO A 65 -2.15 5.47 14.19
CA PRO A 65 -2.41 5.37 15.62
C PRO A 65 -1.95 6.59 16.41
N SER A 66 -0.84 7.22 16.00
CA SER A 66 -0.25 8.35 16.72
C SER A 66 -0.90 9.69 16.40
N LYS A 67 -1.47 9.86 15.21
CA LYS A 67 -2.00 11.14 14.71
C LYS A 67 -3.51 11.13 14.49
N GLY A 68 -4.18 9.97 14.57
CA GLY A 68 -5.59 9.85 14.21
C GLY A 68 -5.79 10.11 12.72
N VAL A 69 -6.93 10.68 12.35
CA VAL A 69 -7.22 11.03 10.96
C VAL A 69 -6.33 12.17 10.51
N ILE A 70 -5.48 11.91 9.51
CA ILE A 70 -4.56 12.89 8.92
C ILE A 70 -5.26 13.63 7.79
N ARG A 71 -6.10 12.91 7.02
CA ARG A 71 -6.82 13.47 5.88
C ARG A 71 -8.26 12.94 5.87
N ALA A 72 -9.21 13.72 6.37
CA ALA A 72 -10.63 13.34 6.43
C ALA A 72 -11.24 13.23 5.03
N ASP A 73 -10.89 14.14 4.14
CA ASP A 73 -11.24 14.17 2.72
C ASP A 73 -10.26 13.29 1.93
N PHE A 74 -10.41 11.96 2.07
CA PHE A 74 -9.45 10.99 1.55
C PHE A 74 -9.93 10.36 0.25
N ASP A 75 -9.24 10.74 -0.86
CA ASP A 75 -9.45 10.18 -2.19
C ASP A 75 -8.12 9.57 -2.68
N PRO A 76 -7.92 8.26 -2.53
CA PRO A 76 -6.66 7.61 -2.90
C PRO A 76 -6.35 7.70 -4.39
N ALA A 77 -7.35 7.71 -5.26
CA ALA A 77 -7.15 7.86 -6.69
C ALA A 77 -6.61 9.26 -7.04
N ALA A 78 -7.22 10.31 -6.51
CA ALA A 78 -6.78 11.68 -6.72
C ALA A 78 -5.38 11.95 -6.14
N ILE A 79 -5.11 11.40 -4.95
CA ILE A 79 -3.80 11.50 -4.30
C ILE A 79 -2.72 10.81 -5.15
N ALA A 80 -2.98 9.59 -5.62
CA ALA A 80 -2.05 8.83 -6.46
C ALA A 80 -1.77 9.56 -7.79
N ALA A 81 -2.80 10.08 -8.44
CA ALA A 81 -2.65 10.86 -9.66
C ALA A 81 -1.79 12.11 -9.44
N SER A 82 -1.99 12.81 -8.33
CA SER A 82 -1.19 13.97 -7.95
C SER A 82 0.28 13.61 -7.72
N TYR A 83 0.55 12.56 -6.96
CA TYR A 83 1.91 12.07 -6.74
C TYR A 83 2.61 11.72 -8.05
N ALA A 84 1.92 11.02 -8.95
CA ALA A 84 2.46 10.66 -10.27
C ALA A 84 2.78 11.90 -11.11
N ALA A 85 1.87 12.86 -11.15
CA ALA A 85 2.05 14.12 -11.91
C ALA A 85 3.21 14.96 -11.39
N HIS A 86 3.57 14.83 -10.11
CA HIS A 86 4.63 15.60 -9.46
C HIS A 86 5.93 14.85 -9.24
N GLY A 87 6.12 13.72 -9.93
CA GLY A 87 7.42 13.06 -10.05
C GLY A 87 7.75 11.99 -9.03
N ALA A 88 6.78 11.47 -8.28
CA ALA A 88 7.02 10.29 -7.44
C ALA A 88 7.51 9.10 -8.28
N ALA A 89 8.40 8.29 -7.72
CA ALA A 89 8.89 7.08 -8.37
C ALA A 89 7.90 5.92 -8.21
N CYS A 90 7.29 5.81 -7.04
CA CYS A 90 6.36 4.74 -6.69
C CYS A 90 5.50 5.14 -5.50
N LEU A 91 4.51 4.31 -5.19
CA LEU A 91 3.55 4.56 -4.12
C LEU A 91 3.65 3.49 -3.02
N SER A 92 3.34 3.87 -1.79
CA SER A 92 3.06 2.96 -0.69
C SER A 92 1.66 3.26 -0.17
N VAL A 93 0.75 2.27 -0.19
CA VAL A 93 -0.65 2.49 0.18
C VAL A 93 -0.99 1.68 1.43
N LEU A 94 -1.45 2.36 2.48
CA LEU A 94 -1.93 1.74 3.71
C LEU A 94 -3.24 0.99 3.44
N THR A 95 -3.25 -0.31 3.73
CA THR A 95 -4.43 -1.16 3.58
C THR A 95 -4.96 -1.68 4.91
N ASP A 96 -4.31 -1.35 6.00
CA ASP A 96 -4.75 -1.72 7.34
C ASP A 96 -5.99 -0.90 7.75
N ARG A 97 -7.03 -1.60 8.21
CA ARG A 97 -8.30 -0.96 8.58
C ARG A 97 -8.29 -0.41 10.00
N ASP A 98 -7.93 -1.22 10.97
CA ASP A 98 -8.17 -0.92 12.38
C ASP A 98 -7.31 0.23 12.91
N TYR A 99 -6.08 0.36 12.43
CA TYR A 99 -5.13 1.35 12.94
C TYR A 99 -4.80 2.48 11.96
N PHE A 100 -5.05 2.27 10.67
CA PHE A 100 -4.72 3.24 9.62
C PHE A 100 -5.93 3.63 8.76
N GLN A 101 -7.11 3.11 9.05
CA GLN A 101 -8.35 3.36 8.32
C GLN A 101 -8.22 3.12 6.81
N GLY A 102 -7.40 2.13 6.45
CA GLY A 102 -7.19 1.71 5.07
C GLY A 102 -8.08 0.52 4.68
N CYS A 103 -7.97 0.09 3.45
CA CYS A 103 -8.55 -1.15 2.93
C CYS A 103 -7.88 -1.53 1.60
N PRO A 104 -7.98 -2.81 1.14
CA PRO A 104 -7.43 -3.21 -0.15
C PRO A 104 -7.97 -2.42 -1.35
N ALA A 105 -9.21 -1.95 -1.29
CA ALA A 105 -9.82 -1.15 -2.35
C ALA A 105 -9.06 0.17 -2.59
N TYR A 106 -8.45 0.76 -1.57
CA TYR A 106 -7.63 1.97 -1.70
C TYR A 106 -6.38 1.71 -2.53
N LEU A 107 -5.75 0.55 -2.35
CA LEU A 107 -4.61 0.13 -3.17
C LEU A 107 -5.02 0.00 -4.64
N GLN A 108 -6.13 -0.64 -4.90
CA GLN A 108 -6.65 -0.83 -6.26
C GLN A 108 -6.99 0.50 -6.92
N ALA A 109 -7.64 1.41 -6.21
CA ALA A 109 -7.99 2.74 -6.70
C ALA A 109 -6.72 3.57 -7.03
N ALA A 110 -5.74 3.58 -6.13
CA ALA A 110 -4.48 4.27 -6.36
C ALA A 110 -3.72 3.72 -7.57
N ARG A 111 -3.64 2.38 -7.67
CA ARG A 111 -2.97 1.71 -8.79
C ARG A 111 -3.65 2.00 -10.12
N ALA A 112 -4.97 2.02 -10.16
CA ALA A 112 -5.73 2.30 -11.39
C ALA A 112 -5.60 3.77 -11.85
N ALA A 113 -5.32 4.69 -10.94
CA ALA A 113 -5.26 6.13 -11.22
C ALA A 113 -3.94 6.59 -11.85
N CYS A 114 -2.90 5.76 -11.87
CA CYS A 114 -1.59 6.10 -12.40
C CYS A 114 -0.83 4.85 -12.87
N ALA A 115 0.34 5.08 -13.47
CA ALA A 115 1.21 4.01 -13.95
C ALA A 115 2.30 3.60 -12.94
N LEU A 116 2.38 4.25 -11.78
CA LEU A 116 3.42 3.98 -10.80
C LEU A 116 3.29 2.59 -10.18
N PRO A 117 4.43 1.95 -9.84
CA PRO A 117 4.42 0.75 -9.00
C PRO A 117 3.88 1.05 -7.61
N VAL A 118 3.20 0.09 -7.01
CA VAL A 118 2.51 0.26 -5.72
C VAL A 118 2.89 -0.85 -4.75
N LEU A 119 3.32 -0.46 -3.56
CA LEU A 119 3.56 -1.34 -2.42
C LEU A 119 2.31 -1.41 -1.56
N ARG A 120 1.88 -2.61 -1.21
CA ARG A 120 0.85 -2.81 -0.19
C ARG A 120 1.46 -2.72 1.21
N LYS A 121 0.95 -1.81 2.01
CA LYS A 121 1.43 -1.60 3.38
C LYS A 121 0.35 -1.86 4.42
#